data_8a7ae05865043b201df8062a63031841
#
_entry.id   8a7ae05865043b201df8062a63031841
#
_cell.length_a   1.000
_cell.length_b   1.000
_cell.length_c   1.000
_cell.angle_alpha   90.00
_cell.angle_beta   90.00
_cell.angle_gamma   90.00
#
_symmetry.space_group_name_H-M   'P 1'
#
loop_
_entity.id
_entity.type
_entity.pdbx_description
1 polymer ?
#
loop_
_entity_poly.entity_id
_entity_poly.type
_entity_poly.pdbx_seq_one_letter_code
_entity_poly.pdbx_strand_id
1 'polypeptide(L)'
;MQRIIEGYFGLLKILIVLCLAVMVVLVFGNVVLRYGFNSGITVSEELSRWCFVWLTFLGAILGMHEHTHLGVDLVIKHLPALGKRICLILGHLLMLYATWLFLQGSWQQTLINLRVGAPATGLSMGLFYGVGIIFGVSTGLILLYELVRAISGQVTEVELVGIRQTEDDTELEELQQELSAGKQGQSVLDSAKKPMGSTKP
;
A
#
# COMPACT_ATOMS: atom_id res chain seq x y z
N MET A 1 1.03 -2.66 -23.10
CA MET A 1 0.49 -1.86 -22.00
C MET A 1 1.04 -2.31 -20.64
N GLN A 2 1.07 -3.60 -20.31
CA GLN A 2 1.57 -4.11 -19.01
C GLN A 2 2.99 -3.65 -18.67
N ARG A 3 3.96 -3.70 -19.62
CA ARG A 3 5.34 -3.24 -19.40
C ARG A 3 5.46 -1.77 -19.00
N ILE A 4 4.57 -0.91 -19.48
CA ILE A 4 4.59 0.53 -19.13
C ILE A 4 4.08 0.72 -17.70
N ILE A 5 3.04 -0.01 -17.34
CA ILE A 5 2.46 0.02 -15.99
C ILE A 5 3.47 -0.53 -14.97
N GLU A 6 4.08 -1.68 -15.25
CA GLU A 6 5.14 -2.26 -14.40
C GLU A 6 6.36 -1.32 -14.26
N GLY A 7 6.76 -0.66 -15.36
CA GLY A 7 7.83 0.34 -15.34
C GLY A 7 7.50 1.56 -14.47
N TYR A 8 6.25 2.05 -14.55
CA TYR A 8 5.79 3.17 -13.71
C TYR A 8 5.81 2.81 -12.22
N PHE A 9 5.25 1.67 -11.84
CA PHE A 9 5.26 1.23 -10.43
C PHE A 9 6.67 0.87 -9.95
N GLY A 10 7.53 0.32 -10.82
CA GLY A 10 8.94 0.13 -10.53
C GLY A 10 9.66 1.43 -10.22
N LEU A 11 9.40 2.48 -11.02
CA LEU A 11 9.94 3.82 -10.78
C LEU A 11 9.45 4.40 -9.45
N LEU A 12 8.17 4.25 -9.12
CA LEU A 12 7.62 4.70 -7.84
C LEU A 12 8.31 4.01 -6.66
N LYS A 13 8.53 2.69 -6.72
CA LYS A 13 9.24 1.93 -5.69
C LYS A 13 10.67 2.46 -5.48
N ILE A 14 11.40 2.74 -6.55
CA ILE A 14 12.74 3.31 -6.48
C ILE A 14 12.72 4.72 -5.86
N LEU A 15 11.76 5.57 -6.26
CA LEU A 15 11.60 6.91 -5.69
C LEU A 15 11.29 6.88 -4.20
N ILE A 16 10.41 5.97 -3.76
CA ILE A 16 10.07 5.78 -2.34
C ILE A 16 11.33 5.41 -1.53
N VAL A 17 12.11 4.43 -2.02
CA VAL A 17 13.35 4.00 -1.35
C VAL A 17 14.36 5.14 -1.31
N LEU A 18 14.50 5.88 -2.40
CA LEU A 18 15.42 7.04 -2.49
C LEU A 18 15.01 8.15 -1.50
N CYS A 19 13.72 8.52 -1.48
CA CYS A 19 13.20 9.52 -0.53
C CYS A 19 13.44 9.09 0.92
N LEU A 20 13.21 7.81 1.22
CA LEU A 20 13.44 7.27 2.55
C LEU A 20 14.92 7.34 2.93
N ALA A 21 15.82 6.90 2.05
CA ALA A 21 17.27 6.93 2.28
C ALA A 21 17.78 8.36 2.51
N VAL A 22 17.37 9.30 1.64
CA VAL A 22 17.72 10.72 1.77
C VAL A 22 17.19 11.28 3.08
N MET A 23 15.93 11.00 3.43
CA MET A 23 15.34 11.47 4.69
C MET A 23 16.11 10.97 5.90
N VAL A 24 16.46 9.67 5.94
CA VAL A 24 17.25 9.09 7.06
C VAL A 24 18.61 9.76 7.20
N VAL A 25 19.32 9.95 6.07
CA VAL A 25 20.65 10.63 6.08
C VAL A 25 20.52 12.07 6.56
N LEU A 26 19.52 12.82 6.08
CA LEU A 26 19.31 14.21 6.45
C LEU A 26 18.95 14.35 7.94
N VAL A 27 18.02 13.55 8.44
CA VAL A 27 17.58 13.60 9.83
C VAL A 27 18.70 13.15 10.76
N PHE A 28 19.32 12.00 10.48
CA PHE A 28 20.42 11.48 11.30
C PHE A 28 21.63 12.42 11.28
N GLY A 29 22.02 12.89 10.10
CA GLY A 29 23.10 13.87 9.94
C GLY A 29 22.84 15.15 10.73
N ASN A 30 21.61 15.69 10.67
CA ASN A 30 21.25 16.89 11.43
C ASN A 30 21.30 16.66 12.95
N VAL A 31 20.88 15.48 13.41
CA VAL A 31 20.99 15.11 14.83
C VAL A 31 22.45 15.05 15.29
N VAL A 32 23.31 14.41 14.51
CA VAL A 32 24.75 14.33 14.82
C VAL A 32 25.40 15.72 14.85
N LEU A 33 25.09 16.57 13.88
CA LEU A 33 25.62 17.96 13.84
C LEU A 33 25.10 18.79 15.00
N ARG A 34 23.84 18.63 15.39
CA ARG A 34 23.24 19.39 16.49
C ARG A 34 23.83 19.01 17.87
N TYR A 35 23.98 17.72 18.12
CA TYR A 35 24.46 17.22 19.41
C TYR A 35 25.99 17.13 19.50
N GLY A 36 26.68 16.81 18.38
CA GLY A 36 28.13 16.69 18.35
C GLY A 36 28.86 18.03 18.15
N PHE A 37 28.27 18.93 17.35
CA PHE A 37 28.91 20.17 16.92
C PHE A 37 28.11 21.43 17.29
N ASN A 38 27.00 21.28 18.00
CA ASN A 38 26.08 22.37 18.39
C ASN A 38 25.63 23.25 17.20
N SER A 39 25.51 22.64 16.00
CA SER A 39 25.17 23.31 14.75
C SER A 39 24.07 22.52 14.01
N GLY A 40 22.82 22.99 14.13
CA GLY A 40 21.69 22.43 13.38
C GLY A 40 21.55 23.06 11.99
N ILE A 41 21.21 22.26 10.96
CA ILE A 41 20.97 22.72 9.59
C ILE A 41 19.46 22.76 9.33
N THR A 42 18.87 23.96 9.28
CA THR A 42 17.44 24.19 9.02
C THR A 42 17.00 23.67 7.64
N VAL A 43 17.89 23.74 6.64
CA VAL A 43 17.66 23.17 5.29
C VAL A 43 17.43 21.66 5.35
N SER A 44 18.15 20.95 6.21
CA SER A 44 18.01 19.51 6.39
C SER A 44 16.63 19.14 6.95
N GLU A 45 16.11 19.91 7.89
CA GLU A 45 14.77 19.70 8.47
C GLU A 45 13.67 19.96 7.44
N GLU A 46 13.81 20.99 6.62
CA GLU A 46 12.84 21.30 5.57
C GLU A 46 12.84 20.23 4.49
N LEU A 47 14.01 19.83 4.01
CA LEU A 47 14.13 18.86 2.94
C LEU A 47 13.66 17.45 3.36
N SER A 48 13.95 17.06 4.61
CA SER A 48 13.44 15.78 5.16
C SER A 48 11.91 15.76 5.25
N ARG A 49 11.28 16.88 5.60
CA ARG A 49 9.82 17.03 5.59
C ARG A 49 9.23 16.87 4.18
N TRP A 50 9.91 17.43 3.18
CA TRP A 50 9.50 17.28 1.78
C TRP A 50 9.59 15.82 1.33
N CYS A 51 10.72 15.17 1.63
CA CYS A 51 10.88 13.74 1.33
C CYS A 51 9.80 12.88 2.01
N PHE A 52 9.45 13.20 3.25
CA PHE A 52 8.40 12.50 3.98
C PHE A 52 7.03 12.62 3.30
N VAL A 53 6.65 13.83 2.90
CA VAL A 53 5.36 14.07 2.22
C VAL A 53 5.34 13.36 0.86
N TRP A 54 6.41 13.47 0.07
CA TRP A 54 6.51 12.78 -1.20
C TRP A 54 6.43 11.26 -1.04
N LEU A 55 7.18 10.70 -0.08
CA LEU A 55 7.15 9.28 0.23
C LEU A 55 5.73 8.80 0.60
N THR A 56 5.01 9.58 1.42
CA THR A 56 3.65 9.23 1.84
C THR A 56 2.69 9.18 0.66
N PHE A 57 2.70 10.16 -0.22
CA PHE A 57 1.82 10.17 -1.39
C PHE A 57 2.19 9.12 -2.43
N LEU A 58 3.48 8.93 -2.71
CA LEU A 58 3.94 7.89 -3.63
C LEU A 58 3.64 6.48 -3.08
N GLY A 59 3.83 6.29 -1.76
CA GLY A 59 3.46 5.06 -1.08
C GLY A 59 1.96 4.78 -1.13
N ALA A 60 1.13 5.81 -0.99
CA ALA A 60 -0.32 5.68 -1.10
C ALA A 60 -0.77 5.27 -2.52
N ILE A 61 -0.11 5.78 -3.59
CA ILE A 61 -0.38 5.33 -4.97
C ILE A 61 -0.07 3.83 -5.11
N LEU A 62 1.07 3.39 -4.57
CA LEU A 62 1.49 1.99 -4.64
C LEU A 62 0.55 1.10 -3.84
N GLY A 63 0.20 1.50 -2.61
CA GLY A 63 -0.76 0.80 -1.77
C GLY A 63 -2.13 0.68 -2.41
N MET A 64 -2.60 1.74 -3.07
CA MET A 64 -3.87 1.72 -3.82
C MET A 64 -3.83 0.69 -4.96
N HIS A 65 -2.71 0.59 -5.67
CA HIS A 65 -2.55 -0.39 -6.74
C HIS A 65 -2.48 -1.84 -6.24
N GLU A 66 -1.76 -2.07 -5.15
CA GLU A 66 -1.57 -3.42 -4.60
C GLU A 66 -2.81 -3.92 -3.82
N HIS A 67 -3.58 -3.01 -3.22
CA HIS A 67 -4.69 -3.30 -2.30
C HIS A 67 -6.05 -2.80 -2.76
N THR A 68 -6.28 -2.62 -4.05
CA THR A 68 -7.52 -2.04 -4.61
C THR A 68 -8.82 -2.73 -4.14
N HIS A 69 -8.73 -3.95 -3.59
CA HIS A 69 -9.90 -4.75 -3.22
C HIS A 69 -10.13 -4.97 -1.72
N LEU A 70 -9.29 -4.43 -0.83
CA LEU A 70 -9.30 -4.77 0.61
C LEU A 70 -10.40 -4.11 1.46
N GLY A 71 -11.13 -3.12 0.94
CA GLY A 71 -11.95 -2.26 1.81
C GLY A 71 -13.41 -2.66 2.02
N VAL A 72 -13.95 -3.62 1.28
CA VAL A 72 -15.41 -3.79 1.17
C VAL A 72 -15.91 -5.17 1.63
N ASP A 73 -15.02 -6.11 1.91
CA ASP A 73 -15.36 -7.53 2.06
C ASP A 73 -16.27 -7.87 3.24
N LEU A 74 -16.09 -7.21 4.37
CA LEU A 74 -16.86 -7.54 5.59
C LEU A 74 -18.35 -7.24 5.48
N VAL A 75 -18.70 -6.13 4.82
CA VAL A 75 -20.10 -5.70 4.66
C VAL A 75 -20.76 -6.42 3.47
N ILE A 76 -19.99 -6.67 2.41
CA ILE A 76 -20.49 -7.27 1.16
C ILE A 76 -20.81 -8.74 1.32
N LYS A 77 -20.16 -9.49 2.21
CA LYS A 77 -20.42 -10.93 2.41
C LYS A 77 -21.90 -11.27 2.67
N HIS A 78 -22.65 -10.37 3.27
CA HIS A 78 -24.05 -10.57 3.67
C HIS A 78 -25.09 -10.05 2.66
N LEU A 79 -24.66 -9.40 1.54
CA LEU A 79 -25.59 -8.84 0.56
C LEU A 79 -25.83 -9.83 -0.62
N PRO A 80 -27.02 -9.78 -1.25
CA PRO A 80 -27.28 -10.50 -2.51
C PRO A 80 -26.38 -9.96 -3.63
N ALA A 81 -26.10 -10.76 -4.66
CA ALA A 81 -25.16 -10.43 -5.75
C ALA A 81 -25.39 -9.06 -6.41
N LEU A 82 -26.65 -8.66 -6.55
CA LEU A 82 -27.04 -7.35 -7.09
C LEU A 82 -26.67 -6.21 -6.14
N GLY A 83 -26.87 -6.41 -4.81
CA GLY A 83 -26.50 -5.44 -3.79
C GLY A 83 -24.99 -5.25 -3.68
N LYS A 84 -24.21 -6.32 -3.83
CA LYS A 84 -22.74 -6.27 -3.89
C LYS A 84 -22.26 -5.36 -5.01
N ARG A 85 -22.79 -5.55 -6.21
CA ARG A 85 -22.40 -4.76 -7.38
C ARG A 85 -22.75 -3.28 -7.25
N ILE A 86 -23.93 -2.97 -6.75
CA ILE A 86 -24.38 -1.58 -6.53
C ILE A 86 -23.47 -0.90 -5.48
N CYS A 87 -23.20 -1.57 -4.36
CA CYS A 87 -22.35 -1.04 -3.30
C CYS A 87 -20.92 -0.78 -3.80
N LEU A 88 -20.37 -1.70 -4.61
CA LEU A 88 -19.05 -1.57 -5.20
C LEU A 88 -18.97 -0.38 -6.17
N ILE A 89 -19.94 -0.24 -7.07
CA ILE A 89 -20.00 0.89 -8.01
C ILE A 89 -20.16 2.21 -7.26
N LEU A 90 -21.05 2.28 -6.27
CA LEU A 90 -21.28 3.49 -5.47
C LEU A 90 -20.03 3.88 -4.68
N GLY A 91 -19.33 2.90 -4.09
CA GLY A 91 -18.07 3.12 -3.38
C GLY A 91 -16.99 3.70 -4.31
N HIS A 92 -16.79 3.11 -5.48
CA HIS A 92 -15.82 3.62 -6.46
C HIS A 92 -16.18 5.03 -6.97
N LEU A 93 -17.46 5.30 -7.17
CA LEU A 93 -17.92 6.62 -7.60
C LEU A 93 -17.67 7.68 -6.52
N LEU A 94 -17.91 7.35 -5.26
CA LEU A 94 -17.63 8.23 -4.13
C LEU A 94 -16.12 8.48 -3.97
N MET A 95 -15.30 7.42 -4.09
CA MET A 95 -13.83 7.55 -4.07
C MET A 95 -13.32 8.40 -5.24
N LEU A 96 -13.86 8.22 -6.43
CA LEU A 96 -13.50 9.02 -7.60
C LEU A 96 -13.88 10.50 -7.42
N TYR A 97 -15.04 10.77 -6.83
CA TYR A 97 -15.48 12.14 -6.51
C TYR A 97 -14.54 12.79 -5.47
N ALA A 98 -14.19 12.07 -4.41
CA ALA A 98 -13.25 12.57 -3.41
C ALA A 98 -11.86 12.85 -4.02
N THR A 99 -11.37 11.94 -4.88
CA THR A 99 -10.10 12.10 -5.59
C THR A 99 -10.11 13.30 -6.53
N TRP A 100 -11.24 13.56 -7.20
CA TRP A 100 -11.43 14.75 -8.03
C TRP A 100 -11.34 16.03 -7.21
N LEU A 101 -12.03 16.12 -6.08
CA LEU A 101 -11.95 17.28 -5.18
C LEU A 101 -10.52 17.49 -4.66
N PHE A 102 -9.84 16.39 -4.29
CA PHE A 102 -8.46 16.44 -3.86
C PHE A 102 -7.53 16.96 -4.97
N LEU A 103 -7.70 16.47 -6.20
CA LEU A 103 -6.91 16.90 -7.37
C LEU A 103 -7.11 18.40 -7.66
N GLN A 104 -8.36 18.88 -7.61
CA GLN A 104 -8.68 20.28 -7.80
C GLN A 104 -8.05 21.16 -6.71
N GLY A 105 -8.11 20.73 -5.46
CA GLY A 105 -7.48 21.43 -4.34
C GLY A 105 -5.95 21.45 -4.46
N SER A 106 -5.33 20.33 -4.81
CA SER A 106 -3.87 20.22 -5.02
C SER A 106 -3.40 21.09 -6.18
N TRP A 107 -4.18 21.16 -7.26
CA TRP A 107 -3.90 22.03 -8.40
C TRP A 107 -3.88 23.50 -7.99
N GLN A 108 -4.92 23.96 -7.29
CA GLN A 108 -5.02 25.34 -6.81
C GLN A 108 -3.88 25.69 -5.84
N GLN A 109 -3.58 24.79 -4.87
CA GLN A 109 -2.49 24.99 -3.93
C GLN A 109 -1.14 25.08 -4.64
N THR A 110 -0.90 24.24 -5.64
CA THR A 110 0.33 24.28 -6.43
C THR A 110 0.47 25.61 -7.16
N LEU A 111 -0.59 26.08 -7.84
CA LEU A 111 -0.56 27.36 -8.57
C LEU A 111 -0.29 28.56 -7.66
N ILE A 112 -0.97 28.64 -6.51
CA ILE A 112 -0.80 29.73 -5.55
C ILE A 112 0.64 29.74 -5.01
N ASN A 113 1.21 28.57 -4.74
CA ASN A 113 2.50 28.43 -4.08
C ASN A 113 3.69 28.32 -5.06
N LEU A 114 3.46 28.38 -6.39
CA LEU A 114 4.55 28.33 -7.39
C LEU A 114 5.61 29.42 -7.19
N ARG A 115 5.18 30.61 -6.78
CA ARG A 115 6.05 31.78 -6.58
C ARG A 115 6.48 31.98 -5.12
N VAL A 116 6.02 31.12 -4.22
CA VAL A 116 6.38 31.18 -2.80
C VAL A 116 7.61 30.34 -2.58
N GLY A 117 8.70 30.96 -2.11
CA GLY A 117 9.92 30.26 -1.72
C GLY A 117 9.80 29.63 -0.35
N ALA A 118 10.35 28.45 -0.17
CA ALA A 118 10.45 27.77 1.10
C ALA A 118 11.43 28.54 2.04
N PRO A 119 11.15 28.59 3.35
CA PRO A 119 11.87 29.50 4.27
C PRO A 119 13.37 29.21 4.41
N ALA A 120 13.79 27.94 4.32
CA ALA A 120 15.18 27.55 4.53
C ALA A 120 15.91 27.27 3.21
N THR A 121 15.25 26.63 2.26
CA THR A 121 15.87 26.24 0.97
C THR A 121 15.68 27.27 -0.15
N GLY A 122 14.66 28.14 -0.06
CA GLY A 122 14.26 29.05 -1.14
C GLY A 122 13.62 28.35 -2.34
N LEU A 123 13.46 27.03 -2.33
CA LEU A 123 12.81 26.27 -3.39
C LEU A 123 11.32 26.63 -3.46
N SER A 124 10.73 26.52 -4.66
CA SER A 124 9.30 26.77 -4.82
C SER A 124 8.44 25.79 -4.04
N MET A 125 7.58 26.31 -3.17
CA MET A 125 6.59 25.51 -2.46
C MET A 125 5.59 24.80 -3.38
N GLY A 126 5.45 25.27 -4.63
CA GLY A 126 4.68 24.56 -5.65
C GLY A 126 5.18 23.13 -5.91
N LEU A 127 6.48 22.88 -5.78
CA LEU A 127 7.05 21.53 -5.88
C LEU A 127 6.60 20.63 -4.73
N PHE A 128 6.47 21.18 -3.52
CA PHE A 128 5.97 20.47 -2.36
C PHE A 128 4.51 20.03 -2.54
N TYR A 129 3.65 20.92 -3.04
CA TYR A 129 2.23 20.61 -3.28
C TYR A 129 2.01 19.81 -4.57
N GLY A 130 2.96 19.84 -5.51
CA GLY A 130 2.89 19.15 -6.80
C GLY A 130 2.73 17.63 -6.70
N VAL A 131 3.23 17.02 -5.61
CA VAL A 131 3.03 15.58 -5.37
C VAL A 131 1.55 15.21 -5.26
N GLY A 132 0.70 16.10 -4.73
CA GLY A 132 -0.74 15.90 -4.66
C GLY A 132 -1.40 15.77 -6.03
N ILE A 133 -0.87 16.47 -7.05
CA ILE A 133 -1.35 16.34 -8.44
C ILE A 133 -0.99 14.94 -8.97
N ILE A 134 0.26 14.49 -8.76
CA ILE A 134 0.71 13.16 -9.18
C ILE A 134 -0.15 12.08 -8.53
N PHE A 135 -0.40 12.21 -7.23
CA PHE A 135 -1.28 11.30 -6.49
C PHE A 135 -2.70 11.31 -7.06
N GLY A 136 -3.32 12.48 -7.20
CA GLY A 136 -4.70 12.59 -7.66
C GLY A 136 -4.92 12.05 -9.07
N VAL A 137 -3.97 12.30 -10.00
CA VAL A 137 -4.03 11.76 -11.37
C VAL A 137 -3.85 10.25 -11.36
N SER A 138 -2.83 9.74 -10.66
CA SER A 138 -2.54 8.31 -10.63
C SER A 138 -3.67 7.50 -9.99
N THR A 139 -4.14 7.94 -8.81
CA THR A 139 -5.26 7.32 -8.10
C THR A 139 -6.57 7.42 -8.90
N GLY A 140 -6.82 8.58 -9.52
CA GLY A 140 -7.98 8.77 -10.38
C GLY A 140 -8.01 7.81 -11.57
N LEU A 141 -6.87 7.57 -12.22
CA LEU A 141 -6.76 6.61 -13.32
C LEU A 141 -6.97 5.16 -12.85
N ILE A 142 -6.41 4.78 -11.71
CA ILE A 142 -6.60 3.45 -11.11
C ILE A 142 -8.10 3.24 -10.81
N LEU A 143 -8.73 4.16 -10.08
CA LEU A 143 -10.14 4.07 -9.72
C LEU A 143 -11.07 4.07 -10.94
N LEU A 144 -10.74 4.86 -11.97
CA LEU A 144 -11.51 4.88 -13.23
C LEU A 144 -11.43 3.54 -13.96
N TYR A 145 -10.24 2.94 -14.02
CA TYR A 145 -10.05 1.62 -14.60
C TYR A 145 -10.87 0.55 -13.86
N GLU A 146 -10.83 0.55 -12.53
CA GLU A 146 -11.59 -0.38 -11.69
C GLU A 146 -13.11 -0.17 -11.84
N LEU A 147 -13.56 1.07 -11.90
CA LEU A 147 -14.97 1.40 -12.12
C LEU A 147 -15.48 0.86 -13.46
N VAL A 148 -14.71 1.07 -14.55
CA VAL A 148 -15.05 0.56 -15.88
C VAL A 148 -15.11 -0.97 -15.88
N ARG A 149 -14.16 -1.62 -15.21
CA ARG A 149 -14.12 -3.09 -15.06
C ARG A 149 -15.33 -3.61 -14.27
N ALA A 150 -15.70 -2.92 -13.17
CA ALA A 150 -16.88 -3.24 -12.37
C ALA A 150 -18.19 -3.11 -13.16
N ILE A 151 -18.33 -2.07 -13.99
CA ILE A 151 -19.51 -1.85 -14.84
C ILE A 151 -19.58 -2.87 -15.97
N SER A 152 -18.43 -3.22 -16.59
CA SER A 152 -18.35 -4.17 -17.70
C SER A 152 -18.68 -5.62 -17.32
N GLY A 153 -18.89 -5.91 -16.03
CA GLY A 153 -19.25 -7.24 -15.54
C GLY A 153 -18.13 -8.29 -15.64
N GLN A 154 -16.89 -7.85 -15.87
CA GLN A 154 -15.70 -8.71 -15.92
C GLN A 154 -15.15 -9.07 -14.53
N VAL A 155 -15.83 -8.61 -13.49
CA VAL A 155 -15.48 -8.93 -12.09
C VAL A 155 -16.09 -10.29 -11.77
N THR A 156 -15.23 -11.31 -11.60
CA THR A 156 -15.63 -12.66 -11.22
C THR A 156 -16.20 -12.64 -9.79
N GLU A 157 -17.17 -13.55 -9.47
CA GLU A 157 -17.74 -13.65 -8.11
C GLU A 157 -16.66 -13.85 -7.03
N VAL A 158 -15.56 -14.49 -7.37
CA VAL A 158 -14.39 -14.68 -6.50
C VAL A 158 -13.67 -13.36 -6.21
N GLU A 159 -13.59 -12.47 -7.20
CA GLU A 159 -13.03 -11.11 -7.02
C GLU A 159 -14.00 -10.17 -6.25
N LEU A 160 -15.32 -10.39 -6.40
CA LEU A 160 -16.35 -9.69 -5.61
C LEU A 160 -16.31 -10.05 -4.12
N VAL A 161 -15.81 -11.22 -3.77
CA VAL A 161 -15.69 -11.70 -2.38
C VAL A 161 -14.31 -11.43 -1.80
N GLY A 162 -13.35 -10.94 -2.63
CA GLY A 162 -12.04 -10.45 -2.17
C GLY A 162 -11.28 -11.42 -1.25
N ILE A 163 -11.36 -12.75 -1.53
CA ILE A 163 -10.54 -13.72 -0.81
C ILE A 163 -9.12 -13.59 -1.37
N ARG A 164 -8.46 -12.51 -1.01
CA ARG A 164 -7.01 -12.55 -0.93
C ARG A 164 -6.70 -13.15 0.43
N GLN A 165 -6.17 -14.34 0.43
CA GLN A 165 -5.54 -14.91 1.62
C GLN A 165 -4.61 -13.83 2.16
N THR A 166 -4.94 -13.33 3.32
CA THR A 166 -4.08 -12.41 4.05
C THR A 166 -2.82 -13.19 4.39
N GLU A 167 -1.67 -12.54 4.52
CA GLU A 167 -0.44 -13.21 4.98
C GLU A 167 -0.71 -14.05 6.22
N ASP A 168 -1.61 -13.60 7.10
CA ASP A 168 -2.09 -14.34 8.26
C ASP A 168 -2.79 -15.67 7.93
N ASP A 169 -3.55 -15.75 6.82
CA ASP A 169 -4.18 -17.02 6.40
C ASP A 169 -3.16 -17.98 5.83
N THR A 170 -2.12 -17.46 5.17
CA THR A 170 -0.99 -18.27 4.66
C THR A 170 -0.15 -18.80 5.83
N GLU A 171 0.16 -17.98 6.82
CA GLU A 171 0.81 -18.39 8.06
C GLU A 171 -0.01 -19.44 8.84
N LEU A 172 -1.34 -19.25 8.90
CA LEU A 172 -2.23 -20.22 9.54
C LEU A 172 -2.27 -21.56 8.79
N GLU A 173 -2.25 -21.56 7.46
CA GLU A 173 -2.15 -22.79 6.66
C GLU A 173 -0.81 -23.47 6.82
N GLU A 174 0.30 -22.73 6.84
CA GLU A 174 1.65 -23.26 7.10
C GLU A 174 1.73 -23.87 8.50
N LEU A 175 1.25 -23.18 9.54
CA LEU A 175 1.18 -23.71 10.90
C LEU A 175 0.31 -24.95 11.01
N GLN A 176 -0.83 -25.00 10.32
CA GLN A 176 -1.69 -26.20 10.29
C GLN A 176 -1.02 -27.37 9.57
N GLN A 177 -0.27 -27.11 8.49
CA GLN A 177 0.50 -28.14 7.80
C GLN A 177 1.65 -28.68 8.68
N GLU A 178 2.38 -27.81 9.38
CA GLU A 178 3.42 -28.22 10.31
C GLU A 178 2.87 -29.04 11.48
N LEU A 179 1.73 -28.62 12.05
CA LEU A 179 1.05 -29.36 13.12
C LEU A 179 0.53 -30.72 12.64
N SER A 180 0.05 -30.81 11.42
CA SER A 180 -0.42 -32.07 10.82
C SER A 180 0.74 -33.02 10.53
N ALA A 181 1.86 -32.51 10.01
CA ALA A 181 3.08 -33.26 9.77
C ALA A 181 3.71 -33.74 11.09
N GLY A 182 3.72 -32.90 12.12
CA GLY A 182 4.19 -33.27 13.48
C GLY A 182 3.36 -34.40 14.11
N LYS A 183 2.03 -34.34 13.97
CA LYS A 183 1.13 -35.40 14.44
C LYS A 183 1.33 -36.74 13.69
N GLN A 184 1.56 -36.70 12.38
CA GLN A 184 1.87 -37.85 11.58
C GLN A 184 3.21 -38.49 11.98
N GLY A 185 4.25 -37.68 12.18
CA GLY A 185 5.54 -38.13 12.67
C GLY A 185 5.45 -38.81 14.04
N GLN A 186 4.64 -38.28 14.94
CA GLN A 186 4.44 -38.84 16.28
C GLN A 186 3.66 -40.17 16.26
N SER A 187 2.67 -40.30 15.37
CA SER A 187 1.91 -41.55 15.20
C SER A 187 2.76 -42.68 14.62
N VAL A 188 3.72 -42.34 13.73
CA VAL A 188 4.68 -43.32 13.18
C VAL A 188 5.66 -43.77 14.23
N LEU A 189 6.14 -42.89 15.09
CA LEU A 189 7.03 -43.21 16.22
C LEU A 189 6.34 -44.10 17.29
N ASP A 190 5.08 -43.83 17.60
CA ASP A 190 4.28 -44.62 18.53
C ASP A 190 3.97 -46.03 17.96
N SER A 191 3.73 -46.10 16.63
CA SER A 191 3.55 -47.39 15.95
C SER A 191 4.82 -48.24 15.95
N ALA A 192 5.99 -47.61 15.79
CA ALA A 192 7.30 -48.28 15.84
C ALA A 192 7.73 -48.72 17.25
N LYS A 193 7.17 -48.07 18.30
CA LYS A 193 7.48 -48.36 19.71
C LYS A 193 6.59 -49.42 20.33
N LYS A 194 5.56 -49.92 19.59
CA LYS A 194 4.69 -50.99 20.06
C LYS A 194 5.46 -52.31 20.04
N PRO A 195 5.77 -52.92 21.21
CA PRO A 195 6.56 -54.13 21.25
C PRO A 195 5.82 -55.28 20.56
N MET A 196 6.50 -55.98 19.66
CA MET A 196 6.08 -57.29 19.19
C MET A 196 5.97 -58.22 20.41
N GLY A 197 4.81 -58.17 21.03
CA GLY A 197 4.53 -58.95 22.23
C GLY A 197 3.90 -60.29 21.90
N SER A 198 4.71 -61.30 22.05
CA SER A 198 4.31 -62.60 22.59
C SER A 198 3.31 -63.42 21.76
N THR A 199 3.83 -64.13 20.82
CA THR A 199 3.31 -65.49 20.53
C THR A 199 3.53 -66.36 21.74
N LYS A 200 2.49 -66.72 22.47
CA LYS A 200 2.53 -67.86 23.42
C LYS A 200 2.11 -69.14 22.69
N PRO A 201 2.73 -70.25 23.05
CA PRO A 201 2.53 -71.59 22.46
C PRO A 201 1.20 -72.20 22.80
#